data_53168bdba29b6662aa4ba2a50ebea6e3
#
_entry.id   53168bdba29b6662aa4ba2a50ebea6e3
#
_cell.length_a   1.000
_cell.length_b   1.000
_cell.length_c   1.000
_cell.angle_alpha   90.00
_cell.angle_beta   90.00
_cell.angle_gamma   90.00
#
_symmetry.space_group_name_H-M   'P 1'
#
loop_
_entity.id
_entity.type
_entity.pdbx_description
1 polymer ?
#
loop_
_entity_poly.entity_id
_entity_poly.type
_entity_poly.pdbx_seq_one_letter_code
_entity_poly.pdbx_strand_id
1 'polypeptide(L)'
;MTILLFLAAAVTLQWPGADGRETCETRELAAVRSGVTELVVTRAEVAAKGGVRELRVQPDFAWAKRGESGFWLSPNGPYGTFKADSGWSEEDYNRMPFFGMKTPRTTFVAIVTGLPYDFWMRVEAKDGVYRQSAIWRARELSDMYEDLRIEFHDLPPTANHVDMAKAYRAYVFAKEKGLRPLRERVKGNPVLAYMADAMEIRIRQAWKPAPSPLPYQTRTNEPHPHVAVTFDRVRDIVDALKGAGVGRAQLCLVGWNCKGHDGRWPQWFPVEESLGGEAKLREAIAYAQAKGYQIVPHGNFTGAYVVSDEWDAEYVLKDEAGVPFSRSTVFWSSGKAFYICPRRGWERFATKRPWEVAGLGFRGAGFIDVVSSFPPCRCADERHPVRPRDCVHYQRLMLAEVRKALGGAQSEAAYDHVAPELDGVFYVTTDSPYAGKFLSPADFADGHLPVWQTVYHGTILSQPFARTANFTNLSPDLQLKVIEFGGRPCYYFHKSFTKQGTPFAFEAAKLDCRCGTDEELAASVASIRRGYDIYESLKYLQFETIERHEALAKGVWLTGYSDGSETVCNYTSAPYVHRGESVAPNGWRLFGSRPANGSCTNTPR
;
A
#
# COMPACT_ATOMS: atom_id res chain seq x y z
N MET A 1 -17.84 6.21 -39.83
CA MET A 1 -17.26 7.49 -39.34
C MET A 1 -18.35 8.16 -38.49
N THR A 2 -18.47 7.76 -37.23
CA THR A 2 -19.48 8.29 -36.31
C THR A 2 -18.87 9.55 -35.69
N ILE A 3 -19.42 10.70 -36.08
CA ILE A 3 -19.08 11.98 -35.46
C ILE A 3 -19.63 11.90 -34.04
N LEU A 4 -18.75 11.65 -33.04
CA LEU A 4 -19.06 11.90 -31.64
C LEU A 4 -19.25 13.42 -31.51
N LEU A 5 -20.50 13.84 -31.38
CA LEU A 5 -20.83 15.18 -30.90
C LEU A 5 -20.23 15.29 -29.51
N PHE A 6 -19.13 16.04 -29.36
CA PHE A 6 -18.66 16.55 -28.08
C PHE A 6 -19.77 17.47 -27.55
N LEU A 7 -20.62 16.94 -26.68
CA LEU A 7 -21.31 17.79 -25.71
C LEU A 7 -20.20 18.48 -24.92
N ALA A 8 -20.22 19.81 -24.89
CA ALA A 8 -19.25 20.58 -24.10
C ALA A 8 -19.24 20.04 -22.67
N ALA A 9 -18.19 19.27 -22.35
CA ALA A 9 -18.06 18.72 -21.01
C ALA A 9 -17.80 19.88 -20.06
N ALA A 10 -18.61 20.02 -19.02
CA ALA A 10 -18.51 21.08 -18.06
C ALA A 10 -18.37 20.51 -16.63
N VAL A 11 -17.85 21.32 -15.74
CA VAL A 11 -17.76 21.04 -14.30
C VAL A 11 -18.38 22.20 -13.53
N THR A 12 -19.03 21.89 -12.44
CA THR A 12 -19.47 22.87 -11.47
C THR A 12 -18.43 23.01 -10.38
N LEU A 13 -17.90 24.22 -10.22
CA LEU A 13 -17.01 24.59 -9.11
C LEU A 13 -17.86 25.20 -7.99
N GLN A 14 -17.80 24.60 -6.82
CA GLN A 14 -18.51 25.07 -5.63
C GLN A 14 -17.48 25.61 -4.62
N TRP A 15 -17.71 26.82 -4.13
CA TRP A 15 -16.83 27.56 -3.24
C TRP A 15 -17.55 27.92 -1.94
N PRO A 16 -17.64 27.00 -0.95
CA PRO A 16 -18.15 27.34 0.38
C PRO A 16 -17.23 28.35 1.08
N GLY A 17 -17.76 29.53 1.38
CA GLY A 17 -17.04 30.57 2.11
C GLY A 17 -17.03 30.37 3.63
N ALA A 18 -16.13 31.09 4.31
CA ALA A 18 -16.05 31.07 5.77
C ALA A 18 -17.33 31.66 6.44
N ASP A 19 -18.06 32.52 5.74
CA ASP A 19 -19.33 33.12 6.16
C ASP A 19 -20.55 32.19 5.94
N GLY A 20 -20.33 30.97 5.46
CA GLY A 20 -21.37 29.98 5.16
C GLY A 20 -22.07 30.20 3.81
N ARG A 21 -21.70 31.21 3.04
CA ARG A 21 -22.21 31.39 1.69
C ARG A 21 -21.49 30.47 0.74
N GLU A 22 -22.23 29.92 -0.21
CA GLU A 22 -21.68 29.09 -1.27
C GLU A 22 -21.84 29.81 -2.61
N THR A 23 -20.75 29.92 -3.37
CA THR A 23 -20.79 30.40 -4.75
C THR A 23 -20.52 29.23 -5.69
N CYS A 24 -21.31 29.17 -6.77
CA CYS A 24 -21.14 28.14 -7.78
C CYS A 24 -20.86 28.82 -9.11
N GLU A 25 -19.97 28.21 -9.89
CA GLU A 25 -19.72 28.60 -11.28
C GLU A 25 -19.57 27.34 -12.14
N THR A 26 -20.15 27.37 -13.34
CA THR A 26 -19.96 26.31 -14.32
C THR A 26 -18.80 26.69 -15.22
N ARG A 27 -17.89 25.73 -15.47
CA ARG A 27 -16.72 25.91 -16.31
C ARG A 27 -16.67 24.85 -17.39
N GLU A 28 -16.59 25.27 -18.64
CA GLU A 28 -16.32 24.37 -19.75
C GLU A 28 -14.90 23.83 -19.67
N LEU A 29 -14.73 22.55 -20.00
CA LEU A 29 -13.44 21.88 -20.01
C LEU A 29 -12.71 22.13 -21.32
N ALA A 30 -11.43 22.44 -21.25
CA ALA A 30 -10.59 22.62 -22.42
C ALA A 30 -10.20 21.25 -23.02
N ALA A 31 -10.35 21.07 -24.32
CA ALA A 31 -9.84 19.89 -25.01
C ALA A 31 -8.30 19.92 -25.04
N VAL A 32 -7.65 18.87 -24.56
CA VAL A 32 -6.18 18.71 -24.55
C VAL A 32 -5.72 17.80 -25.69
N ARG A 33 -6.43 16.69 -25.87
CA ARG A 33 -6.23 15.71 -26.94
C ARG A 33 -7.51 14.92 -27.17
N SER A 34 -7.55 14.09 -28.21
CA SER A 34 -8.74 13.27 -28.51
C SER A 34 -9.18 12.46 -27.29
N GLY A 35 -10.44 12.62 -26.87
CA GLY A 35 -11.02 11.93 -25.71
C GLY A 35 -10.51 12.39 -24.35
N VAL A 36 -9.78 13.51 -24.26
CA VAL A 36 -9.27 14.06 -22.99
C VAL A 36 -9.54 15.56 -22.92
N THR A 37 -10.22 15.96 -21.86
CA THR A 37 -10.44 17.35 -21.49
C THR A 37 -9.77 17.67 -20.16
N GLU A 38 -9.45 18.95 -19.91
CA GLU A 38 -8.76 19.39 -18.72
C GLU A 38 -9.51 20.53 -18.04
N LEU A 39 -9.56 20.46 -16.70
CA LEU A 39 -9.85 21.59 -15.83
C LEU A 39 -8.54 22.14 -15.29
N VAL A 40 -8.41 23.47 -15.33
CA VAL A 40 -7.36 24.21 -14.61
C VAL A 40 -7.99 25.24 -13.72
N VAL A 41 -7.61 25.25 -12.43
CA VAL A 41 -7.92 26.33 -11.48
C VAL A 41 -6.60 26.87 -10.98
N THR A 42 -6.30 28.12 -11.33
CA THR A 42 -5.01 28.73 -11.03
C THR A 42 -4.92 29.18 -9.58
N ARG A 43 -3.70 29.24 -9.05
CA ARG A 43 -3.43 29.80 -7.72
C ARG A 43 -3.93 31.26 -7.58
N ALA A 44 -3.83 32.02 -8.66
CA ALA A 44 -4.29 33.41 -8.69
C ALA A 44 -5.82 33.50 -8.52
N GLU A 45 -6.57 32.62 -9.19
CA GLU A 45 -8.05 32.55 -9.06
C GLU A 45 -8.45 32.22 -7.63
N VAL A 46 -7.81 31.20 -7.00
CA VAL A 46 -8.09 30.80 -5.61
C VAL A 46 -7.78 31.96 -4.65
N ALA A 47 -6.63 32.62 -4.82
CA ALA A 47 -6.25 33.77 -3.99
C ALA A 47 -7.24 34.94 -4.14
N ALA A 48 -7.77 35.19 -5.34
CA ALA A 48 -8.74 36.24 -5.58
C ALA A 48 -10.11 36.00 -4.93
N LYS A 49 -10.47 34.74 -4.67
CA LYS A 49 -11.74 34.40 -3.98
C LYS A 49 -11.74 34.79 -2.50
N GLY A 50 -10.61 34.79 -1.81
CA GLY A 50 -10.44 35.16 -0.40
C GLY A 50 -11.30 34.34 0.56
N GLY A 51 -10.74 33.86 1.68
CA GLY A 51 -11.49 33.21 2.75
C GLY A 51 -12.25 31.93 2.37
N VAL A 52 -11.86 31.27 1.31
CA VAL A 52 -12.48 30.01 0.85
C VAL A 52 -12.20 28.90 1.84
N ARG A 53 -13.23 28.18 2.28
CA ARG A 53 -13.09 27.02 3.17
C ARG A 53 -12.81 25.74 2.39
N GLU A 54 -13.32 25.66 1.17
CA GLU A 54 -13.29 24.46 0.35
C GLU A 54 -13.48 24.85 -1.13
N LEU A 55 -12.83 24.12 -2.03
CA LEU A 55 -13.18 24.05 -3.45
C LEU A 55 -13.65 22.64 -3.74
N ARG A 56 -14.88 22.51 -4.21
CA ARG A 56 -15.44 21.25 -4.69
C ARG A 56 -15.58 21.28 -6.20
N VAL A 57 -14.95 20.32 -6.87
CA VAL A 57 -15.05 20.13 -8.31
C VAL A 57 -15.99 18.96 -8.58
N GLN A 58 -17.15 19.24 -9.17
CA GLN A 58 -18.17 18.27 -9.52
C GLN A 58 -18.37 18.25 -11.01
N PRO A 59 -17.95 17.17 -11.74
CA PRO A 59 -18.24 17.07 -13.16
C PRO A 59 -19.76 16.95 -13.40
N ASP A 60 -20.30 17.75 -14.29
CA ASP A 60 -21.75 17.80 -14.56
C ASP A 60 -22.26 16.50 -15.19
N PHE A 61 -21.36 15.72 -15.81
CA PHE A 61 -21.63 14.42 -16.39
C PHE A 61 -21.45 13.26 -15.40
N ALA A 62 -20.84 13.49 -14.21
CA ALA A 62 -20.56 12.47 -13.20
C ALA A 62 -21.76 12.25 -12.26
N TRP A 63 -22.88 11.76 -12.80
CA TRP A 63 -24.09 11.49 -12.04
C TRP A 63 -24.87 10.26 -12.52
N ALA A 64 -25.59 9.64 -11.59
CA ALA A 64 -26.48 8.53 -11.89
C ALA A 64 -27.71 8.58 -10.97
N LYS A 65 -28.80 7.95 -11.41
CA LYS A 65 -29.98 7.73 -10.57
C LYS A 65 -29.92 6.35 -9.91
N ARG A 66 -30.54 6.24 -8.76
CA ARG A 66 -30.76 4.95 -8.10
C ARG A 66 -31.39 3.96 -9.09
N GLY A 67 -30.86 2.74 -9.10
CA GLY A 67 -31.30 1.66 -9.97
C GLY A 67 -30.75 1.68 -11.40
N GLU A 68 -30.05 2.74 -11.81
CA GLU A 68 -29.35 2.74 -13.11
C GLU A 68 -28.16 1.76 -13.10
N SER A 69 -27.84 1.23 -14.28
CA SER A 69 -26.67 0.38 -14.47
C SER A 69 -25.37 1.20 -14.41
N GLY A 70 -24.32 0.62 -13.81
CA GLY A 70 -23.01 1.24 -13.70
C GLY A 70 -22.48 1.20 -12.28
N PHE A 71 -21.42 1.98 -12.04
CA PHE A 71 -20.75 2.04 -10.76
C PHE A 71 -19.92 3.33 -10.62
N TRP A 72 -19.64 3.72 -9.40
CA TRP A 72 -18.61 4.69 -9.05
C TRP A 72 -17.35 3.98 -8.54
N LEU A 73 -16.19 4.56 -8.78
CA LEU A 73 -14.88 4.07 -8.37
C LEU A 73 -14.11 5.17 -7.65
N SER A 74 -13.64 4.86 -6.46
CA SER A 74 -12.76 5.72 -5.65
C SER A 74 -11.27 5.40 -5.85
N PRO A 75 -10.36 6.34 -5.53
CA PRO A 75 -8.92 6.21 -5.80
C PRO A 75 -8.25 4.96 -5.26
N ASN A 76 -8.67 4.50 -4.08
CA ASN A 76 -8.01 3.36 -3.42
C ASN A 76 -8.67 2.00 -3.72
N GLY A 77 -9.67 1.97 -4.61
CA GLY A 77 -10.36 0.77 -5.04
C GLY A 77 -11.75 0.49 -4.50
N PRO A 78 -12.28 1.22 -3.48
CA PRO A 78 -13.69 1.11 -3.16
C PRO A 78 -14.55 1.45 -4.36
N TYR A 79 -15.64 0.72 -4.50
CA TYR A 79 -16.64 0.95 -5.55
C TYR A 79 -18.04 0.67 -5.04
N GLY A 80 -19.03 1.19 -5.73
CA GLY A 80 -20.42 0.86 -5.44
C GLY A 80 -21.32 1.10 -6.64
N THR A 81 -22.40 0.33 -6.70
CA THR A 81 -23.50 0.53 -7.63
C THR A 81 -24.50 1.55 -7.07
N PHE A 82 -25.43 2.01 -7.90
CA PHE A 82 -26.38 3.07 -7.57
C PHE A 82 -27.64 2.50 -6.86
N LYS A 83 -27.50 2.03 -5.62
CA LYS A 83 -28.54 1.28 -4.88
C LYS A 83 -29.23 2.07 -3.76
N ALA A 84 -28.60 3.13 -3.24
CA ALA A 84 -29.08 3.90 -2.10
C ALA A 84 -29.88 5.15 -2.51
N ASP A 85 -30.87 5.54 -1.68
CA ASP A 85 -31.56 6.83 -1.83
C ASP A 85 -30.73 7.99 -1.27
N SER A 86 -30.00 7.73 -0.19
CA SER A 86 -29.14 8.72 0.46
C SER A 86 -27.94 8.03 1.08
N GLY A 87 -26.85 8.78 1.21
CA GLY A 87 -25.61 8.31 1.81
C GLY A 87 -24.40 8.93 1.12
N TRP A 88 -23.23 8.60 1.61
CA TRP A 88 -21.99 9.11 1.05
C TRP A 88 -20.80 8.19 1.33
N SER A 89 -19.78 8.32 0.51
CA SER A 89 -18.46 7.74 0.70
C SER A 89 -17.44 8.84 0.51
N GLU A 90 -16.52 9.01 1.44
CA GLU A 90 -15.45 10.00 1.33
C GLU A 90 -14.10 9.34 1.63
N GLU A 91 -13.11 9.63 0.81
CA GLU A 91 -11.73 9.21 1.01
C GLU A 91 -10.81 10.42 1.09
N ASP A 92 -9.99 10.43 2.12
CA ASP A 92 -8.72 11.14 2.17
C ASP A 92 -7.58 10.16 1.90
N TYR A 93 -6.36 10.62 1.79
CA TYR A 93 -5.20 9.76 1.57
C TYR A 93 -5.30 8.91 0.29
N ASN A 94 -5.60 9.56 -0.81
CA ASN A 94 -5.68 8.91 -2.12
C ASN A 94 -4.32 8.39 -2.54
N ARG A 95 -4.15 7.05 -2.59
CA ARG A 95 -2.88 6.40 -2.95
C ARG A 95 -2.52 6.58 -4.41
N MET A 96 -3.54 6.68 -5.25
CA MET A 96 -3.43 6.98 -6.68
C MET A 96 -4.38 8.14 -6.99
N PRO A 97 -3.92 9.24 -7.58
CA PRO A 97 -4.75 10.41 -7.77
C PRO A 97 -5.71 10.28 -8.97
N PHE A 98 -6.54 9.24 -9.00
CA PHE A 98 -7.58 9.07 -10.02
C PHE A 98 -8.87 8.50 -9.43
N PHE A 99 -9.99 8.78 -10.09
CA PHE A 99 -11.32 8.26 -9.77
C PHE A 99 -12.14 8.14 -11.05
N GLY A 100 -13.28 7.47 -11.01
CA GLY A 100 -14.11 7.32 -12.22
C GLY A 100 -15.55 6.93 -11.92
N MET A 101 -16.37 7.04 -12.95
CA MET A 101 -17.76 6.62 -12.91
C MET A 101 -18.18 6.05 -14.27
N LYS A 102 -18.99 5.00 -14.22
CA LYS A 102 -19.70 4.45 -15.36
C LYS A 102 -21.20 4.60 -15.13
N THR A 103 -21.88 5.20 -16.07
CA THR A 103 -23.35 5.36 -16.08
C THR A 103 -23.90 4.96 -17.44
N PRO A 104 -25.23 4.88 -17.65
CA PRO A 104 -25.77 4.68 -18.99
C PRO A 104 -25.41 5.79 -20.01
N ARG A 105 -24.98 6.95 -19.54
CA ARG A 105 -24.70 8.14 -20.35
C ARG A 105 -23.24 8.37 -20.62
N THR A 106 -22.37 8.00 -19.68
CA THR A 106 -20.93 8.26 -19.78
C THR A 106 -20.13 7.19 -19.03
N THR A 107 -18.90 6.98 -19.49
CA THR A 107 -17.87 6.25 -18.77
C THR A 107 -16.61 7.08 -18.84
N PHE A 108 -16.04 7.46 -17.70
CA PHE A 108 -14.85 8.28 -17.64
C PHE A 108 -13.92 7.88 -16.50
N VAL A 109 -12.67 8.29 -16.63
CA VAL A 109 -11.72 8.37 -15.52
C VAL A 109 -11.16 9.77 -15.42
N ALA A 110 -11.13 10.32 -14.21
CA ALA A 110 -10.51 11.59 -13.89
C ALA A 110 -9.15 11.35 -13.25
N ILE A 111 -8.12 12.05 -13.71
CA ILE A 111 -6.75 11.99 -13.18
C ILE A 111 -6.38 13.38 -12.65
N VAL A 112 -6.12 13.48 -11.35
CA VAL A 112 -5.66 14.73 -10.72
C VAL A 112 -4.17 14.88 -11.00
N THR A 113 -3.82 15.82 -11.86
CA THR A 113 -2.45 16.04 -12.37
C THR A 113 -1.74 17.20 -11.69
N GLY A 114 -2.50 18.14 -11.09
CA GLY A 114 -1.99 19.24 -10.26
C GLY A 114 -2.61 19.20 -8.86
N LEU A 115 -1.79 19.39 -7.82
CA LEU A 115 -2.13 19.16 -6.41
C LEU A 115 -2.63 17.73 -6.14
N PRO A 116 -1.97 16.67 -6.68
CA PRO A 116 -2.49 15.31 -6.69
C PRO A 116 -2.53 14.65 -5.30
N TYR A 117 -1.89 15.26 -4.28
CA TYR A 117 -1.81 14.70 -2.93
C TYR A 117 -2.70 15.45 -1.91
N ASP A 118 -3.44 16.45 -2.37
CA ASP A 118 -4.11 17.43 -1.51
C ASP A 118 -5.63 17.38 -1.66
N PHE A 119 -6.19 16.37 -2.35
CA PHE A 119 -7.64 16.30 -2.58
C PHE A 119 -8.31 15.17 -1.81
N TRP A 120 -9.58 15.38 -1.52
CA TRP A 120 -10.52 14.40 -0.99
C TRP A 120 -11.45 13.96 -2.12
N MET A 121 -11.81 12.70 -2.10
CA MET A 121 -12.76 12.16 -3.06
C MET A 121 -14.07 11.86 -2.36
N ARG A 122 -15.20 12.37 -2.88
CA ARG A 122 -16.53 12.13 -2.32
C ARG A 122 -17.50 11.64 -3.37
N VAL A 123 -18.23 10.59 -3.05
CA VAL A 123 -19.43 10.16 -3.75
C VAL A 123 -20.61 10.37 -2.79
N GLU A 124 -21.67 11.02 -3.24
CA GLU A 124 -22.86 11.29 -2.44
C GLU A 124 -24.11 10.90 -3.22
N ALA A 125 -25.05 10.26 -2.54
CA ALA A 125 -26.40 10.04 -3.01
C ALA A 125 -27.36 10.93 -2.21
N LYS A 126 -28.17 11.69 -2.90
CA LYS A 126 -29.25 12.51 -2.33
C LYS A 126 -30.49 12.37 -3.19
N ASP A 127 -31.62 12.02 -2.57
CA ASP A 127 -32.89 11.78 -3.26
C ASP A 127 -32.73 10.80 -4.46
N GLY A 128 -31.93 9.75 -4.28
CA GLY A 128 -31.61 8.77 -5.30
C GLY A 128 -30.69 9.26 -6.44
N VAL A 129 -30.13 10.45 -6.35
CA VAL A 129 -29.19 10.97 -7.34
C VAL A 129 -27.76 10.91 -6.78
N TYR A 130 -26.92 10.14 -7.44
CA TYR A 130 -25.50 10.00 -7.14
C TYR A 130 -24.69 11.08 -7.86
N ARG A 131 -23.71 11.65 -7.17
CA ARG A 131 -22.73 12.59 -7.72
C ARG A 131 -21.35 12.27 -7.16
N GLN A 132 -20.32 12.55 -7.96
CA GLN A 132 -18.92 12.34 -7.59
C GLN A 132 -18.16 13.65 -7.66
N SER A 133 -17.35 13.96 -6.64
CA SER A 133 -16.64 15.24 -6.52
C SER A 133 -15.24 15.06 -5.97
N ALA A 134 -14.27 15.82 -6.49
CA ALA A 134 -12.97 16.03 -5.88
C ALA A 134 -12.96 17.31 -5.08
N ILE A 135 -12.37 17.30 -3.87
CA ILE A 135 -12.51 18.38 -2.89
C ILE A 135 -11.13 18.78 -2.37
N TRP A 136 -10.82 20.08 -2.40
CA TRP A 136 -9.65 20.67 -1.74
C TRP A 136 -10.14 21.57 -0.60
N ARG A 137 -9.49 21.48 0.56
CA ARG A 137 -9.88 22.23 1.76
C ARG A 137 -9.02 23.48 1.96
N ALA A 138 -9.42 24.34 2.87
CA ALA A 138 -8.78 25.64 3.12
C ALA A 138 -7.26 25.55 3.33
N ARG A 139 -6.77 24.53 4.02
CA ARG A 139 -5.35 24.34 4.28
C ARG A 139 -4.56 24.15 2.98
N GLU A 140 -5.04 23.29 2.11
CA GLU A 140 -4.40 22.98 0.83
C GLU A 140 -4.51 24.18 -0.13
N LEU A 141 -5.65 24.88 -0.10
CA LEU A 141 -5.89 26.03 -0.95
C LEU A 141 -5.10 27.27 -0.51
N SER A 142 -4.78 27.43 0.77
CA SER A 142 -3.99 28.55 1.28
C SER A 142 -2.50 28.43 0.95
N ASP A 143 -1.99 27.24 0.72
CA ASP A 143 -0.58 26.97 0.40
C ASP A 143 -0.43 26.12 -0.89
N MET A 144 -1.10 26.56 -1.95
CA MET A 144 -0.98 25.90 -3.26
C MET A 144 0.43 26.10 -3.83
N TYR A 145 1.16 25.00 -4.02
CA TYR A 145 2.50 25.01 -4.63
C TYR A 145 2.47 24.92 -6.16
N GLU A 146 1.32 24.58 -6.74
CA GLU A 146 1.04 24.56 -8.19
C GLU A 146 -0.44 24.79 -8.46
N ASP A 147 -0.82 24.98 -9.71
CA ASP A 147 -2.23 25.09 -10.11
C ASP A 147 -2.93 23.75 -9.96
N LEU A 148 -4.19 23.75 -9.55
CA LEU A 148 -5.04 22.57 -9.55
C LEU A 148 -5.35 22.18 -10.99
N ARG A 149 -5.17 20.89 -11.32
CA ARG A 149 -5.45 20.34 -12.65
C ARG A 149 -6.10 18.98 -12.54
N ILE A 150 -7.10 18.73 -13.39
CA ILE A 150 -7.75 17.43 -13.54
C ILE A 150 -7.91 17.15 -15.02
N GLU A 151 -7.37 16.04 -15.49
CA GLU A 151 -7.70 15.50 -16.81
C GLU A 151 -8.89 14.54 -16.70
N PHE A 152 -9.87 14.70 -17.56
CA PHE A 152 -11.00 13.77 -17.73
C PHE A 152 -10.82 13.01 -19.04
N HIS A 153 -10.73 11.71 -18.94
CA HIS A 153 -10.54 10.80 -20.07
C HIS A 153 -11.86 10.09 -20.34
N ASP A 154 -12.42 10.29 -21.52
CA ASP A 154 -13.60 9.58 -21.99
C ASP A 154 -13.23 8.14 -22.34
N LEU A 155 -14.02 7.20 -21.86
CA LEU A 155 -13.85 5.78 -22.11
C LEU A 155 -15.06 5.21 -22.89
N PRO A 156 -14.86 4.15 -23.67
CA PRO A 156 -15.97 3.49 -24.35
C PRO A 156 -17.06 3.03 -23.37
N PRO A 157 -18.35 2.99 -23.77
CA PRO A 157 -19.43 2.51 -22.90
C PRO A 157 -19.24 1.07 -22.41
N THR A 158 -18.43 0.26 -23.10
CA THR A 158 -18.07 -1.10 -22.69
C THR A 158 -16.98 -1.15 -21.62
N ALA A 159 -16.26 -0.05 -21.38
CA ALA A 159 -15.17 0.01 -20.43
C ALA A 159 -15.63 -0.31 -18.99
N ASN A 160 -14.72 -0.84 -18.21
CA ASN A 160 -14.93 -1.19 -16.81
C ASN A 160 -13.80 -0.59 -15.94
N HIS A 161 -13.72 -1.01 -14.67
CA HIS A 161 -12.71 -0.54 -13.72
C HIS A 161 -11.26 -0.87 -14.15
N VAL A 162 -11.05 -1.96 -14.91
CA VAL A 162 -9.72 -2.31 -15.43
C VAL A 162 -9.29 -1.28 -16.49
N ASP A 163 -10.22 -0.86 -17.36
CA ASP A 163 -9.92 0.15 -18.38
C ASP A 163 -9.62 1.51 -17.74
N MET A 164 -10.35 1.89 -16.67
CA MET A 164 -10.04 3.09 -15.87
C MET A 164 -8.63 3.01 -15.25
N ALA A 165 -8.28 1.90 -14.62
CA ALA A 165 -6.96 1.68 -14.04
C ALA A 165 -5.85 1.62 -15.12
N LYS A 166 -6.13 1.06 -16.30
CA LYS A 166 -5.19 1.04 -17.45
C LYS A 166 -4.96 2.45 -18.03
N ALA A 167 -5.96 3.29 -18.06
CA ALA A 167 -5.78 4.69 -18.46
C ALA A 167 -4.86 5.43 -17.48
N TYR A 168 -5.05 5.22 -16.16
CA TYR A 168 -4.13 5.76 -15.16
C TYR A 168 -2.72 5.14 -15.27
N ARG A 169 -2.61 3.82 -15.47
CA ARG A 169 -1.33 3.14 -15.72
C ARG A 169 -0.58 3.78 -16.88
N ALA A 170 -1.26 4.01 -18.01
CA ALA A 170 -0.64 4.66 -19.16
C ALA A 170 -0.13 6.08 -18.83
N TYR A 171 -0.90 6.86 -18.09
CA TYR A 171 -0.51 8.20 -17.63
C TYR A 171 0.73 8.15 -16.73
N VAL A 172 0.70 7.35 -15.66
CA VAL A 172 1.78 7.34 -14.66
C VAL A 172 3.08 6.77 -15.24
N PHE A 173 3.02 5.76 -16.10
CA PHE A 173 4.21 5.21 -16.78
C PHE A 173 4.81 6.15 -17.83
N ALA A 174 3.99 6.98 -18.47
CA ALA A 174 4.49 8.02 -19.35
C ALA A 174 5.18 9.16 -18.59
N LYS A 175 4.66 9.50 -17.40
CA LYS A 175 5.19 10.54 -16.53
C LYS A 175 6.44 10.09 -15.76
N GLU A 176 6.44 8.88 -15.22
CA GLU A 176 7.46 8.37 -14.30
C GLU A 176 8.42 7.41 -15.02
N LYS A 177 9.49 7.95 -15.58
CA LYS A 177 10.50 7.17 -16.34
C LYS A 177 11.19 6.06 -15.54
N GLY A 178 11.12 6.11 -14.20
CA GLY A 178 11.63 5.06 -13.30
C GLY A 178 10.75 3.81 -13.26
N LEU A 179 9.49 3.91 -13.63
CA LEU A 179 8.57 2.78 -13.71
C LEU A 179 8.86 1.96 -14.98
N ARG A 180 9.30 0.73 -14.78
CA ARG A 180 9.60 -0.23 -15.85
C ARG A 180 9.07 -1.61 -15.48
N PRO A 181 8.70 -2.44 -16.46
CA PRO A 181 8.28 -3.81 -16.21
C PRO A 181 9.29 -4.58 -15.34
N LEU A 182 8.81 -5.39 -14.42
CA LEU A 182 9.65 -6.22 -13.56
C LEU A 182 10.59 -7.10 -14.38
N ARG A 183 10.13 -7.63 -15.53
CA ARG A 183 10.94 -8.42 -16.47
C ARG A 183 12.21 -7.69 -16.95
N GLU A 184 12.17 -6.38 -17.05
CA GLU A 184 13.34 -5.57 -17.44
C GLU A 184 14.23 -5.29 -16.23
N ARG A 185 13.62 -4.96 -15.11
CA ARG A 185 14.33 -4.57 -13.89
C ARG A 185 15.16 -5.71 -13.31
N VAL A 186 14.68 -6.95 -13.39
CA VAL A 186 15.42 -8.13 -12.90
C VAL A 186 16.67 -8.46 -13.72
N LYS A 187 16.74 -8.08 -15.02
CA LYS A 187 17.89 -8.40 -15.90
C LYS A 187 19.22 -7.82 -15.40
N GLY A 188 19.18 -6.69 -14.73
CA GLY A 188 20.37 -6.02 -14.18
C GLY A 188 20.46 -6.06 -12.65
N ASN A 189 19.52 -6.74 -11.97
CA ASN A 189 19.46 -6.76 -10.51
C ASN A 189 19.20 -8.19 -9.99
N PRO A 190 20.23 -8.94 -9.61
CA PRO A 190 20.08 -10.31 -9.10
C PRO A 190 19.31 -10.38 -7.77
N VAL A 191 19.35 -9.33 -6.96
CA VAL A 191 18.58 -9.23 -5.71
C VAL A 191 17.09 -9.20 -6.03
N LEU A 192 16.68 -8.36 -6.97
CA LEU A 192 15.29 -8.27 -7.38
C LEU A 192 14.82 -9.53 -8.11
N ALA A 193 15.68 -10.13 -8.93
CA ALA A 193 15.38 -11.41 -9.58
C ALA A 193 15.11 -12.51 -8.55
N TYR A 194 15.93 -12.58 -7.50
CA TYR A 194 15.70 -13.51 -6.39
C TYR A 194 14.38 -13.19 -5.66
N MET A 195 14.14 -11.92 -5.33
CA MET A 195 12.93 -11.49 -4.62
C MET A 195 11.64 -11.83 -5.40
N ALA A 196 11.66 -11.69 -6.73
CA ALA A 196 10.52 -12.02 -7.58
C ALA A 196 10.17 -13.51 -7.56
N ASP A 197 11.15 -14.38 -7.29
CA ASP A 197 11.01 -15.84 -7.20
C ASP A 197 10.85 -16.34 -5.76
N ALA A 198 11.06 -15.48 -4.76
CA ALA A 198 11.04 -15.82 -3.34
C ALA A 198 9.71 -15.45 -2.67
N MET A 199 9.34 -16.23 -1.66
CA MET A 199 8.27 -15.84 -0.74
C MET A 199 8.81 -14.92 0.36
N GLU A 200 7.99 -14.00 0.84
CA GLU A 200 8.35 -13.11 1.94
C GLU A 200 7.99 -13.71 3.30
N ILE A 201 8.96 -13.78 4.19
CA ILE A 201 8.79 -14.25 5.57
C ILE A 201 9.39 -13.20 6.52
N ARG A 202 8.54 -12.58 7.34
CA ARG A 202 8.97 -11.62 8.35
C ARG A 202 9.15 -12.33 9.69
N ILE A 203 10.17 -11.93 10.46
CA ILE A 203 10.50 -12.53 11.76
C ILE A 203 10.59 -11.40 12.78
N ARG A 204 9.59 -11.26 13.66
CA ARG A 204 9.67 -10.31 14.76
C ARG A 204 10.45 -10.93 15.91
N GLN A 205 11.52 -10.26 16.28
CA GLN A 205 12.51 -10.77 17.21
C GLN A 205 12.30 -10.27 18.64
N ALA A 206 12.24 -8.95 18.80
CA ALA A 206 12.01 -8.33 20.09
C ALA A 206 11.14 -7.07 19.96
N TRP A 207 10.42 -6.72 21.02
CA TRP A 207 9.63 -5.48 21.13
C TRP A 207 9.33 -5.14 22.58
N LYS A 208 9.26 -3.86 22.92
CA LYS A 208 8.70 -3.40 24.20
C LYS A 208 7.18 -3.51 24.19
N PRO A 209 6.47 -3.51 25.33
CA PRO A 209 5.01 -3.57 25.37
C PRO A 209 4.35 -2.52 24.44
N ALA A 210 3.37 -2.96 23.65
CA ALA A 210 2.57 -2.10 22.80
C ALA A 210 1.07 -2.36 23.05
N PRO A 211 0.25 -1.36 23.42
CA PRO A 211 0.63 0.04 23.63
C PRO A 211 1.62 0.21 24.78
N SER A 212 2.48 1.22 24.68
CA SER A 212 3.38 1.58 25.78
C SER A 212 2.59 1.92 27.04
N PRO A 213 3.02 1.45 28.23
CA PRO A 213 2.41 1.86 29.49
C PRO A 213 2.67 3.33 29.85
N LEU A 214 3.63 3.97 29.17
CA LEU A 214 4.05 5.34 29.40
C LEU A 214 3.99 6.13 28.10
N PRO A 215 3.40 7.35 28.10
CA PRO A 215 3.39 8.21 26.93
C PRO A 215 4.80 8.72 26.56
N TYR A 216 5.65 8.94 27.55
CA TYR A 216 7.05 9.31 27.38
C TYR A 216 7.93 8.40 28.21
N GLN A 217 8.86 7.73 27.55
CA GLN A 217 9.86 6.88 28.18
C GLN A 217 11.16 7.65 28.36
N THR A 218 11.93 7.23 29.35
CA THR A 218 13.31 7.67 29.62
C THR A 218 14.19 6.45 29.72
N ARG A 219 15.50 6.62 29.72
CA ARG A 219 16.45 5.49 29.89
C ARG A 219 16.26 4.70 31.19
N THR A 220 15.68 5.34 32.21
CA THR A 220 15.50 4.74 33.55
C THR A 220 14.14 4.07 33.76
N ASN A 221 13.14 4.42 32.91
CA ASN A 221 11.77 3.88 33.05
C ASN A 221 11.27 3.11 31.82
N GLU A 222 12.05 3.01 30.75
CA GLU A 222 11.63 2.25 29.57
C GLU A 222 11.51 0.76 29.89
N PRO A 223 10.43 0.10 29.43
CA PRO A 223 10.27 -1.33 29.60
C PRO A 223 11.37 -2.13 28.89
N HIS A 224 11.72 -3.29 29.47
CA HIS A 224 12.57 -4.25 28.77
C HIS A 224 11.86 -4.85 27.56
N PRO A 225 12.58 -5.11 26.44
CA PRO A 225 12.01 -5.82 25.31
C PRO A 225 11.60 -7.25 25.69
N HIS A 226 10.44 -7.68 25.21
CA HIS A 226 10.11 -9.09 25.11
C HIS A 226 10.89 -9.71 23.97
N VAL A 227 11.60 -10.80 24.23
CA VAL A 227 12.38 -11.56 23.24
C VAL A 227 11.57 -12.77 22.80
N ALA A 228 11.21 -12.82 21.53
CA ALA A 228 10.51 -13.95 20.93
C ALA A 228 11.43 -14.83 20.09
N VAL A 229 12.40 -14.23 19.37
CA VAL A 229 13.28 -14.93 18.44
C VAL A 229 14.69 -14.37 18.54
N THR A 230 15.61 -15.11 19.13
CA THR A 230 17.05 -14.78 19.16
C THR A 230 17.69 -14.97 17.79
N PHE A 231 18.90 -14.47 17.58
CA PHE A 231 19.64 -14.71 16.33
C PHE A 231 20.02 -16.19 16.13
N ASP A 232 20.26 -16.94 17.20
CA ASP A 232 20.45 -18.40 17.11
C ASP A 232 19.13 -19.08 16.66
N ARG A 233 17.96 -18.66 17.18
CA ARG A 233 16.67 -19.20 16.76
C ARG A 233 16.34 -18.89 15.30
N VAL A 234 16.86 -17.81 14.70
CA VAL A 234 16.76 -17.53 13.26
C VAL A 234 17.43 -18.65 12.46
N ARG A 235 18.55 -19.21 12.93
CA ARG A 235 19.26 -20.34 12.28
C ARG A 235 18.38 -21.58 12.29
N ASP A 236 17.71 -21.89 13.41
CA ASP A 236 16.77 -23.02 13.51
C ASP A 236 15.60 -22.85 12.51
N ILE A 237 15.06 -21.63 12.40
CA ILE A 237 14.00 -21.31 11.41
C ILE A 237 14.51 -21.57 9.98
N VAL A 238 15.73 -21.15 9.66
CA VAL A 238 16.37 -21.37 8.35
C VAL A 238 16.49 -22.87 8.05
N ASP A 239 16.96 -23.67 9.00
CA ASP A 239 17.11 -25.11 8.83
C ASP A 239 15.74 -25.81 8.68
N ALA A 240 14.75 -25.42 9.49
CA ALA A 240 13.40 -25.98 9.41
C ALA A 240 12.73 -25.66 8.08
N LEU A 241 12.85 -24.43 7.57
CA LEU A 241 12.35 -24.04 6.24
C LEU A 241 13.03 -24.84 5.12
N LYS A 242 14.36 -25.01 5.18
CA LYS A 242 15.11 -25.81 4.21
C LYS A 242 14.73 -27.28 4.27
N GLY A 243 14.65 -27.86 5.47
CA GLY A 243 14.21 -29.24 5.69
C GLY A 243 12.80 -29.50 5.16
N ALA A 244 11.90 -28.54 5.24
CA ALA A 244 10.57 -28.60 4.67
C ALA A 244 10.52 -28.36 3.14
N GLY A 245 11.64 -28.04 2.50
CA GLY A 245 11.72 -27.82 1.06
C GLY A 245 11.25 -26.43 0.60
N VAL A 246 11.21 -25.43 1.48
CA VAL A 246 11.03 -24.02 1.07
C VAL A 246 12.32 -23.58 0.40
N GLY A 247 12.34 -23.59 -0.93
CA GLY A 247 13.54 -23.39 -1.73
C GLY A 247 14.10 -21.97 -1.65
N ARG A 248 13.22 -20.96 -1.78
CA ARG A 248 13.57 -19.53 -1.82
C ARG A 248 12.66 -18.71 -0.94
N ALA A 249 13.25 -17.96 -0.02
CA ALA A 249 12.55 -16.99 0.80
C ALA A 249 13.42 -15.74 1.03
N GLN A 250 12.79 -14.59 1.14
CA GLN A 250 13.39 -13.38 1.71
C GLN A 250 12.96 -13.27 3.17
N LEU A 251 13.92 -13.29 4.08
CA LEU A 251 13.69 -13.22 5.52
C LEU A 251 13.88 -11.78 5.99
N CYS A 252 12.82 -11.13 6.46
CA CYS A 252 12.88 -9.78 6.99
C CYS A 252 12.94 -9.80 8.51
N LEU A 253 14.07 -9.38 9.09
CA LEU A 253 14.25 -9.29 10.54
C LEU A 253 13.62 -8.01 11.08
N VAL A 254 12.66 -8.15 11.99
CA VAL A 254 11.91 -7.03 12.59
C VAL A 254 12.24 -6.97 14.07
N GLY A 255 12.77 -5.82 14.54
CA GLY A 255 13.15 -5.66 15.94
C GLY A 255 14.52 -6.22 16.30
N TRP A 256 15.43 -6.33 15.34
CA TRP A 256 16.85 -6.65 15.51
C TRP A 256 17.65 -5.49 16.12
N ASN A 257 17.10 -4.27 15.99
CA ASN A 257 17.68 -2.98 16.32
C ASN A 257 17.54 -2.65 17.82
N CYS A 258 18.14 -1.53 18.21
CA CYS A 258 18.16 -1.02 19.58
C CYS A 258 16.76 -1.02 20.24
N LYS A 259 16.62 -1.80 21.31
CA LYS A 259 15.38 -2.02 22.08
C LYS A 259 14.23 -2.66 21.28
N GLY A 260 14.53 -3.34 20.17
CA GLY A 260 13.57 -4.11 19.41
C GLY A 260 12.71 -3.28 18.45
N HIS A 261 11.60 -3.87 17.98
CA HIS A 261 10.66 -3.25 17.06
C HIS A 261 10.05 -2.00 17.71
N ASP A 262 10.12 -0.87 17.00
CA ASP A 262 9.75 0.47 17.49
C ASP A 262 10.42 0.86 18.82
N GLY A 263 11.63 0.33 19.02
CA GLY A 263 12.35 0.46 20.28
C GLY A 263 12.81 1.88 20.60
N ARG A 264 13.68 2.45 19.75
CA ARG A 264 14.24 3.80 19.96
C ARG A 264 14.45 4.58 18.65
N TRP A 265 13.54 4.45 17.68
CA TRP A 265 13.70 5.23 16.44
C TRP A 265 14.00 6.71 16.72
N PRO A 266 14.88 7.37 15.94
CA PRO A 266 15.63 6.90 14.77
C PRO A 266 16.95 6.17 15.07
N GLN A 267 17.19 5.80 16.34
CA GLN A 267 18.37 5.06 16.77
C GLN A 267 18.25 3.58 16.36
N TRP A 268 19.06 3.14 15.40
CA TRP A 268 19.09 1.74 14.96
C TRP A 268 20.06 0.90 15.79
N PHE A 269 21.16 1.49 16.20
CA PHE A 269 22.25 0.84 16.90
C PHE A 269 22.34 1.25 18.39
N PRO A 270 22.94 0.41 19.25
CA PRO A 270 23.55 -0.90 18.94
C PRO A 270 22.49 -1.95 18.54
N VAL A 271 22.94 -3.05 17.92
CA VAL A 271 22.13 -4.26 17.75
C VAL A 271 21.63 -4.74 19.11
N GLU A 272 20.40 -5.21 19.21
CA GLU A 272 19.78 -5.59 20.49
C GLU A 272 20.54 -6.74 21.16
N GLU A 273 21.12 -6.46 22.32
CA GLU A 273 21.97 -7.39 23.06
C GLU A 273 21.20 -8.64 23.56
N SER A 274 19.92 -8.47 23.93
CA SER A 274 19.10 -9.58 24.40
C SER A 274 18.81 -10.63 23.32
N LEU A 275 19.06 -10.31 22.05
CA LEU A 275 18.98 -11.24 20.90
C LEU A 275 20.28 -11.97 20.63
N GLY A 276 21.39 -11.57 21.28
CA GLY A 276 22.74 -12.10 21.08
C GLY A 276 23.75 -11.09 20.53
N GLY A 277 23.35 -9.82 20.33
CA GLY A 277 24.22 -8.74 19.89
C GLY A 277 24.70 -8.86 18.45
N GLU A 278 25.58 -7.94 18.04
CA GLU A 278 26.02 -7.82 16.64
C GLU A 278 26.72 -9.07 16.09
N ALA A 279 27.57 -9.73 16.89
CA ALA A 279 28.30 -10.92 16.47
C ALA A 279 27.33 -12.03 16.04
N LYS A 280 26.32 -12.32 16.86
CA LYS A 280 25.29 -13.32 16.56
C LYS A 280 24.39 -12.94 15.39
N LEU A 281 24.11 -11.66 15.21
CA LEU A 281 23.39 -11.18 14.04
C LEU A 281 24.18 -11.45 12.75
N ARG A 282 25.48 -11.15 12.73
CA ARG A 282 26.35 -11.42 11.58
C ARG A 282 26.43 -12.92 11.25
N GLU A 283 26.53 -13.77 12.28
CA GLU A 283 26.50 -15.23 12.13
C GLU A 283 25.16 -15.69 11.50
N ALA A 284 24.01 -15.20 11.98
CA ALA A 284 22.69 -15.57 11.48
C ALA A 284 22.49 -15.10 10.02
N ILE A 285 22.95 -13.89 9.67
CA ILE A 285 22.90 -13.36 8.31
C ILE A 285 23.73 -14.24 7.36
N ALA A 286 24.99 -14.51 7.70
CA ALA A 286 25.89 -15.34 6.89
C ALA A 286 25.33 -16.77 6.74
N TYR A 287 24.76 -17.33 7.80
CA TYR A 287 24.14 -18.64 7.78
C TYR A 287 22.94 -18.72 6.82
N ALA A 288 21.99 -17.78 6.93
CA ALA A 288 20.84 -17.75 6.05
C ALA A 288 21.24 -17.62 4.57
N GLN A 289 22.22 -16.77 4.28
CA GLN A 289 22.74 -16.58 2.91
C GLN A 289 23.45 -17.83 2.39
N ALA A 290 24.25 -18.52 3.22
CA ALA A 290 24.88 -19.78 2.85
C ALA A 290 23.85 -20.89 2.54
N LYS A 291 22.65 -20.84 3.16
CA LYS A 291 21.52 -21.72 2.84
C LYS A 291 20.72 -21.24 1.60
N GLY A 292 21.11 -20.14 0.97
CA GLY A 292 20.50 -19.58 -0.24
C GLY A 292 19.27 -18.73 0.00
N TYR A 293 19.08 -18.18 1.21
CA TYR A 293 18.03 -17.20 1.51
C TYR A 293 18.56 -15.77 1.43
N GLN A 294 17.72 -14.82 0.98
CA GLN A 294 17.96 -13.40 1.23
C GLN A 294 17.55 -13.07 2.66
N ILE A 295 18.30 -12.17 3.31
CA ILE A 295 17.98 -11.68 4.62
C ILE A 295 18.12 -10.16 4.65
N VAL A 296 17.07 -9.47 5.13
CA VAL A 296 16.93 -8.02 5.04
C VAL A 296 16.54 -7.40 6.37
N PRO A 297 16.94 -6.16 6.63
CA PRO A 297 16.53 -5.44 7.83
C PRO A 297 15.14 -4.81 7.66
N HIS A 298 14.42 -4.70 8.76
CA HIS A 298 13.34 -3.73 8.93
C HIS A 298 13.92 -2.47 9.56
N GLY A 299 13.55 -1.30 9.03
CA GLY A 299 13.98 0.00 9.52
C GLY A 299 12.90 1.08 9.39
N ASN A 300 13.16 2.26 9.94
CA ASN A 300 12.24 3.39 9.91
C ASN A 300 13.02 4.71 9.86
N PHE A 301 12.61 5.64 8.98
CA PHE A 301 13.18 6.99 8.84
C PHE A 301 12.19 8.10 9.16
N THR A 302 10.97 7.74 9.56
CA THR A 302 9.84 8.67 9.69
C THR A 302 9.40 8.87 11.12
N GLY A 303 9.67 7.92 12.01
CA GLY A 303 9.27 7.96 13.42
C GLY A 303 10.42 8.34 14.35
N ALA A 304 10.10 9.07 15.42
CA ALA A 304 11.03 9.43 16.47
C ALA A 304 10.41 9.32 17.85
N TYR A 305 11.21 8.82 18.82
CA TYR A 305 10.85 8.72 20.23
C TYR A 305 11.81 9.50 21.10
N VAL A 306 11.29 10.19 22.13
CA VAL A 306 12.11 11.02 23.04
C VAL A 306 13.15 10.22 23.82
N VAL A 307 12.95 8.91 24.00
CA VAL A 307 13.89 8.02 24.69
C VAL A 307 15.11 7.67 23.84
N SER A 308 15.10 7.97 22.56
CA SER A 308 16.23 7.74 21.66
C SER A 308 17.44 8.60 22.06
N ASP A 309 18.63 8.01 22.01
CA ASP A 309 19.88 8.75 22.21
C ASP A 309 20.17 9.73 21.05
N GLU A 310 19.50 9.51 19.92
CA GLU A 310 19.56 10.37 18.74
C GLU A 310 18.38 11.34 18.66
N TRP A 311 17.59 11.46 19.74
CA TRP A 311 16.48 12.41 19.76
C TRP A 311 16.96 13.84 19.66
N ASP A 312 16.31 14.59 18.76
CA ASP A 312 16.52 16.03 18.60
C ASP A 312 15.22 16.66 18.08
N ALA A 313 14.66 17.60 18.82
CA ALA A 313 13.45 18.31 18.41
C ALA A 313 13.63 19.14 17.12
N GLU A 314 14.87 19.36 16.70
CA GLU A 314 15.19 20.11 15.48
C GLU A 314 14.73 19.38 14.23
N TYR A 315 14.83 18.05 14.17
CA TYR A 315 14.42 17.30 12.97
C TYR A 315 12.94 16.93 12.91
N VAL A 316 12.15 17.26 13.95
CA VAL A 316 10.74 16.90 14.01
C VAL A 316 9.93 17.77 13.05
N LEU A 317 8.99 17.15 12.35
CA LEU A 317 8.01 17.84 11.50
C LEU A 317 7.14 18.77 12.37
N LYS A 318 6.93 20.02 11.92
CA LYS A 318 6.15 21.04 12.61
C LYS A 318 5.05 21.61 11.74
N ASP A 319 3.94 21.96 12.38
CA ASP A 319 2.88 22.73 11.75
C ASP A 319 3.20 24.23 11.68
N GLU A 320 2.25 25.03 11.16
CA GLU A 320 2.40 26.48 10.97
C GLU A 320 2.52 27.25 12.31
N ALA A 321 2.09 26.66 13.42
CA ALA A 321 2.25 27.21 14.76
C ALA A 321 3.59 26.81 15.42
N GLY A 322 4.44 26.06 14.69
CA GLY A 322 5.70 25.53 15.21
C GLY A 322 5.54 24.32 16.16
N VAL A 323 4.33 23.76 16.24
CA VAL A 323 4.05 22.63 17.13
C VAL A 323 4.54 21.33 16.49
N PRO A 324 5.33 20.51 17.22
CA PRO A 324 5.80 19.21 16.74
C PRO A 324 4.63 18.27 16.42
N PHE A 325 4.62 17.72 15.21
CA PHE A 325 3.58 16.80 14.77
C PHE A 325 3.79 15.40 15.37
N SER A 326 2.75 14.89 16.01
CA SER A 326 2.78 13.57 16.64
C SER A 326 1.42 12.88 16.49
N ARG A 327 1.43 11.55 16.50
CA ARG A 327 0.19 10.78 16.69
C ARG A 327 -0.23 10.88 18.16
N SER A 328 -1.32 11.58 18.41
CA SER A 328 -1.81 11.80 19.78
C SER A 328 -2.53 10.60 20.40
N THR A 329 -2.99 9.65 19.57
CA THR A 329 -3.94 8.59 19.99
C THR A 329 -3.33 7.20 20.13
N VAL A 330 -2.10 6.97 19.64
CA VAL A 330 -1.45 5.65 19.67
C VAL A 330 -0.09 5.75 20.35
N PHE A 331 0.07 5.01 21.44
CA PHE A 331 1.35 4.84 22.09
C PHE A 331 1.99 3.54 21.60
N TRP A 332 2.96 3.66 20.70
CA TRP A 332 3.77 2.54 20.25
C TRP A 332 4.68 2.01 21.34
N SER A 333 5.52 1.04 21.05
CA SER A 333 6.44 0.39 22.02
C SER A 333 7.26 1.37 22.85
N SER A 334 7.61 2.54 22.31
CA SER A 334 8.38 3.58 23.01
C SER A 334 7.58 4.82 23.38
N GLY A 335 6.27 4.70 23.40
CA GLY A 335 5.36 5.77 23.78
C GLY A 335 4.91 6.61 22.61
N LYS A 336 4.74 7.92 22.84
CA LYS A 336 4.28 8.86 21.82
C LYS A 336 5.32 9.04 20.72
N ALA A 337 4.93 8.71 19.49
CA ALA A 337 5.78 8.88 18.33
C ALA A 337 5.63 10.30 17.75
N PHE A 338 6.76 10.92 17.44
CA PHE A 338 6.84 12.13 16.64
C PHE A 338 7.24 11.80 15.20
N TYR A 339 6.86 12.64 14.26
CA TYR A 339 7.26 12.46 12.87
C TYR A 339 8.51 13.26 12.55
N ILE A 340 9.45 12.62 11.88
CA ILE A 340 10.65 13.27 11.37
C ILE A 340 10.27 14.01 10.08
N CYS A 341 10.70 15.27 9.94
CA CYS A 341 10.58 15.99 8.69
C CYS A 341 11.29 15.20 7.57
N PRO A 342 10.65 14.94 6.42
CA PRO A 342 11.24 14.12 5.36
C PRO A 342 12.62 14.57 4.90
N ARG A 343 12.85 15.88 4.82
CA ARG A 343 14.16 16.44 4.52
C ARG A 343 15.22 16.02 5.55
N ARG A 344 14.91 16.16 6.85
CA ARG A 344 15.81 15.78 7.94
C ARG A 344 15.99 14.27 8.05
N GLY A 345 14.93 13.49 7.77
CA GLY A 345 15.01 12.03 7.69
C GLY A 345 16.00 11.56 6.63
N TRP A 346 16.00 12.22 5.47
CA TRP A 346 16.99 12.01 4.43
C TRP A 346 18.39 12.44 4.88
N GLU A 347 18.57 13.72 5.24
CA GLU A 347 19.87 14.33 5.52
C GLU A 347 20.59 13.65 6.70
N ARG A 348 19.89 13.26 7.76
CA ARG A 348 20.49 12.76 9.00
C ARG A 348 20.58 11.24 9.09
N PHE A 349 19.65 10.52 8.49
CA PHE A 349 19.52 9.07 8.70
C PHE A 349 19.63 8.24 7.42
N ALA A 350 18.82 8.51 6.39
CA ALA A 350 18.74 7.65 5.22
C ALA A 350 20.03 7.63 4.38
N THR A 351 20.84 8.67 4.44
CA THR A 351 22.18 8.72 3.80
C THR A 351 23.20 7.78 4.44
N LYS A 352 22.97 7.28 5.65
CA LYS A 352 23.93 6.49 6.43
C LYS A 352 23.43 5.08 6.76
N ARG A 353 22.22 4.97 7.34
CA ARG A 353 21.70 3.71 7.90
C ARG A 353 21.66 2.54 6.93
N PRO A 354 21.26 2.70 5.64
CA PRO A 354 21.29 1.59 4.70
C PRO A 354 22.70 1.02 4.50
N TRP A 355 23.73 1.85 4.52
CA TRP A 355 25.12 1.43 4.36
C TRP A 355 25.66 0.75 5.62
N GLU A 356 25.30 1.26 6.81
CA GLU A 356 25.67 0.64 8.08
C GLU A 356 25.10 -0.79 8.18
N VAL A 357 23.82 -0.99 7.84
CA VAL A 357 23.23 -2.34 7.85
C VAL A 357 23.75 -3.23 6.72
N ALA A 358 24.08 -2.67 5.57
CA ALA A 358 24.79 -3.41 4.52
C ALA A 358 26.17 -3.89 5.02
N GLY A 359 26.82 -3.11 5.87
CA GLY A 359 28.06 -3.47 6.56
C GLY A 359 27.91 -4.63 7.55
N LEU A 360 26.71 -4.89 8.09
CA LEU A 360 26.40 -6.07 8.87
C LEU A 360 26.27 -7.36 8.03
N GLY A 361 26.12 -7.21 6.71
CA GLY A 361 25.97 -8.33 5.77
C GLY A 361 24.58 -8.46 5.16
N PHE A 362 23.58 -7.67 5.57
CA PHE A 362 22.25 -7.71 4.96
C PHE A 362 22.28 -7.47 3.45
N ARG A 363 21.50 -8.25 2.69
CA ARG A 363 21.31 -8.12 1.24
C ARG A 363 19.89 -8.55 0.88
N GLY A 364 19.25 -7.82 -0.01
CA GLY A 364 17.88 -8.08 -0.46
C GLY A 364 17.09 -6.78 -0.57
N ALA A 365 15.79 -6.85 -0.70
CA ALA A 365 14.93 -5.67 -0.67
C ALA A 365 14.65 -5.24 0.79
N GLY A 366 15.45 -4.30 1.31
CA GLY A 366 15.29 -3.78 2.67
C GLY A 366 13.91 -3.19 2.90
N PHE A 367 13.30 -3.50 4.04
CA PHE A 367 11.97 -3.00 4.38
C PHE A 367 12.07 -1.73 5.23
N ILE A 368 11.56 -0.62 4.70
CA ILE A 368 11.48 0.65 5.42
C ILE A 368 10.02 0.94 5.75
N ASP A 369 9.74 0.90 7.03
CA ASP A 369 8.41 1.14 7.59
C ASP A 369 7.93 2.56 7.32
N VAL A 370 6.64 2.73 7.09
CA VAL A 370 5.92 4.02 7.01
C VAL A 370 6.23 4.89 5.78
N VAL A 371 7.43 4.87 5.18
CA VAL A 371 7.82 5.84 4.13
C VAL A 371 6.82 5.93 2.99
N SER A 372 6.25 4.82 2.53
CA SER A 372 5.22 4.82 1.49
C SER A 372 3.78 4.81 2.01
N SER A 373 3.58 4.79 3.33
CA SER A 373 2.24 4.79 3.94
C SER A 373 1.74 6.19 4.30
N PHE A 374 2.59 7.19 4.12
CA PHE A 374 2.27 8.59 4.37
C PHE A 374 2.02 9.34 3.07
N PRO A 375 0.91 10.07 2.97
CA PRO A 375 0.76 11.05 1.92
C PRO A 375 1.88 12.09 2.05
N PRO A 376 2.25 12.74 0.95
CA PRO A 376 3.20 13.84 1.01
C PRO A 376 2.75 14.91 2.01
N CYS A 377 3.61 15.20 2.96
CA CYS A 377 3.31 16.10 4.08
C CYS A 377 3.96 17.48 3.92
N ARG A 378 3.54 18.41 4.79
CA ARG A 378 4.13 19.75 4.95
C ARG A 378 4.91 19.82 6.25
N CYS A 379 6.03 20.55 6.23
CA CYS A 379 6.74 20.97 7.43
C CYS A 379 6.94 22.49 7.37
N ALA A 380 6.44 23.19 8.38
CA ALA A 380 6.52 24.66 8.45
C ALA A 380 7.75 25.19 9.21
N ASP A 381 8.66 24.32 9.69
CA ASP A 381 9.90 24.78 10.34
C ASP A 381 10.76 25.54 9.31
N GLU A 382 11.05 26.81 9.59
CA GLU A 382 11.81 27.70 8.69
C GLU A 382 13.20 27.17 8.33
N ARG A 383 13.81 26.34 9.20
CA ARG A 383 15.15 25.75 8.98
C ARG A 383 15.14 24.60 7.99
N HIS A 384 13.96 23.94 7.82
CA HIS A 384 13.80 22.81 6.91
C HIS A 384 12.36 22.75 6.38
N PRO A 385 11.89 23.80 5.71
CA PRO A 385 10.54 23.82 5.16
C PRO A 385 10.39 22.72 4.10
N VAL A 386 9.22 22.06 4.10
CA VAL A 386 8.89 21.00 3.15
C VAL A 386 7.45 21.18 2.70
N ARG A 387 7.23 21.27 1.42
CA ARG A 387 5.93 21.16 0.76
C ARG A 387 5.70 19.74 0.26
N PRO A 388 4.49 19.34 -0.11
CA PRO A 388 4.22 17.98 -0.58
C PRO A 388 5.16 17.51 -1.71
N ARG A 389 5.48 18.36 -2.67
CA ARG A 389 6.44 18.03 -3.74
C ARG A 389 7.85 17.72 -3.20
N ASP A 390 8.31 18.49 -2.22
CA ASP A 390 9.61 18.26 -1.59
C ASP A 390 9.59 16.98 -0.74
N CYS A 391 8.47 16.71 -0.07
CA CYS A 391 8.26 15.46 0.66
C CYS A 391 8.41 14.25 -0.26
N VAL A 392 7.74 14.24 -1.43
CA VAL A 392 7.89 13.22 -2.47
C VAL A 392 9.36 13.01 -2.83
N HIS A 393 10.07 14.11 -3.08
CA HIS A 393 11.49 14.05 -3.43
C HIS A 393 12.33 13.35 -2.36
N TYR A 394 12.20 13.75 -1.08
CA TYR A 394 12.98 13.15 0.01
C TYR A 394 12.59 11.70 0.29
N GLN A 395 11.30 11.34 0.23
CA GLN A 395 10.86 9.96 0.40
C GLN A 395 11.42 9.05 -0.70
N ARG A 396 11.45 9.51 -1.95
CA ARG A 396 12.10 8.81 -3.07
C ARG A 396 13.60 8.64 -2.84
N LEU A 397 14.28 9.68 -2.39
CA LEU A 397 15.71 9.59 -2.07
C LEU A 397 15.99 8.56 -0.97
N MET A 398 15.14 8.49 0.08
CA MET A 398 15.30 7.50 1.15
C MET A 398 15.24 6.07 0.60
N LEU A 399 14.23 5.75 -0.22
CA LEU A 399 14.07 4.42 -0.81
C LEU A 399 15.16 4.10 -1.84
N ALA A 400 15.56 5.09 -2.64
CA ALA A 400 16.66 4.93 -3.59
C ALA A 400 17.98 4.59 -2.89
N GLU A 401 18.24 5.15 -1.71
CA GLU A 401 19.45 4.87 -0.93
C GLU A 401 19.44 3.45 -0.34
N VAL A 402 18.27 2.99 0.12
CA VAL A 402 18.08 1.60 0.54
C VAL A 402 18.35 0.64 -0.63
N ARG A 403 17.80 0.94 -1.81
CA ARG A 403 18.02 0.13 -3.02
C ARG A 403 19.51 0.08 -3.41
N LYS A 404 20.22 1.21 -3.35
CA LYS A 404 21.66 1.25 -3.63
C LYS A 404 22.48 0.39 -2.66
N ALA A 405 22.19 0.50 -1.37
CA ALA A 405 22.96 -0.17 -0.33
C ALA A 405 22.69 -1.68 -0.27
N LEU A 406 21.43 -2.11 -0.42
CA LEU A 406 20.97 -3.48 -0.17
C LEU A 406 20.60 -4.26 -1.44
N GLY A 407 20.33 -3.56 -2.55
CA GLY A 407 19.94 -4.13 -3.84
C GLY A 407 18.45 -4.04 -4.15
N GLY A 408 17.59 -3.69 -3.19
CA GLY A 408 16.17 -3.47 -3.36
C GLY A 408 15.56 -2.70 -2.20
N ALA A 409 14.35 -2.16 -2.39
CA ALA A 409 13.60 -1.41 -1.39
C ALA A 409 12.13 -1.85 -1.32
N GLN A 410 11.63 -2.04 -0.11
CA GLN A 410 10.23 -2.31 0.20
C GLN A 410 9.70 -1.33 1.24
N SER A 411 8.39 -1.11 1.23
CA SER A 411 7.69 -0.36 2.26
C SER A 411 6.24 -0.83 2.38
N GLU A 412 5.35 -0.04 2.99
CA GLU A 412 3.96 -0.40 3.20
C GLU A 412 2.96 0.64 2.67
N ALA A 413 1.72 0.20 2.44
CA ALA A 413 0.55 0.99 2.05
C ALA A 413 0.64 1.79 0.73
N ALA A 414 1.76 1.76 0.05
CA ALA A 414 2.06 2.20 -1.32
C ALA A 414 1.27 3.37 -1.87
N TYR A 415 1.47 4.54 -1.29
CA TYR A 415 1.18 5.77 -2.04
C TYR A 415 2.09 5.82 -3.27
N ASP A 416 1.53 6.02 -4.42
CA ASP A 416 2.23 5.81 -5.69
C ASP A 416 3.23 6.90 -6.07
N HIS A 417 3.26 7.99 -5.32
CA HIS A 417 4.30 9.01 -5.48
C HIS A 417 5.72 8.46 -5.27
N VAL A 418 5.88 7.35 -4.56
CA VAL A 418 7.17 6.66 -4.38
C VAL A 418 7.30 5.38 -5.21
N ALA A 419 6.31 5.03 -6.03
CA ALA A 419 6.29 3.81 -6.83
C ALA A 419 7.55 3.59 -7.69
N PRO A 420 8.18 4.62 -8.30
CA PRO A 420 9.42 4.45 -9.05
C PRO A 420 10.58 3.85 -8.24
N GLU A 421 10.55 4.00 -6.92
CA GLU A 421 11.60 3.53 -6.02
C GLU A 421 11.24 2.24 -5.26
N LEU A 422 10.02 1.71 -5.45
CA LEU A 422 9.59 0.46 -4.81
C LEU A 422 9.89 -0.76 -5.67
N ASP A 423 10.42 -1.80 -5.05
CA ASP A 423 10.55 -3.17 -5.59
C ASP A 423 9.45 -4.07 -5.05
N GLY A 424 9.02 -3.82 -3.82
CA GLY A 424 7.94 -4.52 -3.18
C GLY A 424 7.16 -3.65 -2.20
N VAL A 425 5.93 -4.03 -1.93
CA VAL A 425 5.06 -3.29 -1.04
C VAL A 425 4.07 -4.20 -0.32
N PHE A 426 3.77 -3.84 0.93
CA PHE A 426 2.77 -4.49 1.77
C PHE A 426 1.55 -3.60 1.94
N TYR A 427 0.37 -4.21 2.12
CA TYR A 427 -0.84 -3.53 2.58
C TYR A 427 -1.32 -2.41 1.65
N VAL A 428 -1.44 -2.72 0.35
CA VAL A 428 -1.76 -1.72 -0.68
C VAL A 428 -3.23 -1.33 -0.79
N THR A 429 -4.12 -1.93 0.00
CA THR A 429 -5.55 -1.63 -0.04
C THR A 429 -6.08 -1.07 1.28
N THR A 430 -7.30 -0.56 1.23
CA THR A 430 -7.93 0.21 2.30
C THR A 430 -8.43 -0.60 3.49
N ASP A 431 -8.41 -1.91 3.48
CA ASP A 431 -8.67 -2.71 4.68
C ASP A 431 -7.49 -2.70 5.67
N SER A 432 -6.42 -2.02 5.30
CA SER A 432 -5.33 -1.69 6.23
C SER A 432 -5.86 -0.77 7.32
N PRO A 433 -5.55 -1.01 8.61
CA PRO A 433 -5.87 -0.08 9.68
C PRO A 433 -5.15 1.28 9.54
N TYR A 434 -4.18 1.38 8.62
CA TYR A 434 -3.49 2.61 8.23
C TYR A 434 -4.09 3.29 6.99
N ALA A 435 -5.04 2.65 6.32
CA ALA A 435 -5.82 3.31 5.30
C ALA A 435 -6.57 4.46 5.93
N GLY A 436 -6.53 5.61 5.33
CA GLY A 436 -7.29 6.77 5.76
C GLY A 436 -8.76 6.41 6.01
N LYS A 437 -9.45 7.23 6.73
CA LYS A 437 -10.84 6.97 7.12
C LYS A 437 -11.71 6.85 5.86
N PHE A 438 -11.86 5.63 5.38
CA PHE A 438 -12.94 5.30 4.47
C PHE A 438 -14.25 5.38 5.28
N LEU A 439 -14.88 6.52 5.23
CA LEU A 439 -16.16 6.77 5.91
C LEU A 439 -17.26 6.48 4.90
N SER A 440 -17.75 5.27 4.91
CA SER A 440 -18.96 4.90 4.20
C SER A 440 -19.91 4.17 5.14
N PRO A 441 -21.21 4.44 5.11
CA PRO A 441 -22.19 3.54 5.68
C PRO A 441 -21.97 2.13 5.09
N ALA A 442 -22.12 1.10 5.92
CA ALA A 442 -21.80 -0.28 5.57
C ALA A 442 -22.41 -0.76 4.24
N ASP A 443 -23.52 -0.16 3.81
CA ASP A 443 -24.28 -0.57 2.63
C ASP A 443 -24.09 0.35 1.41
N PHE A 444 -23.26 1.39 1.49
CA PHE A 444 -23.09 2.35 0.39
C PHE A 444 -22.11 1.85 -0.67
N ALA A 445 -21.02 1.22 -0.26
CA ALA A 445 -20.04 0.57 -1.14
C ALA A 445 -20.37 -0.92 -1.32
N ASP A 446 -20.00 -1.50 -2.46
CA ASP A 446 -20.15 -2.93 -2.76
C ASP A 446 -18.87 -3.72 -2.43
N GLY A 447 -17.74 -3.06 -2.28
CA GLY A 447 -16.46 -3.69 -1.95
C GLY A 447 -15.26 -2.97 -2.52
N HIS A 448 -14.16 -3.72 -2.72
CA HIS A 448 -12.90 -3.23 -3.28
C HIS A 448 -12.55 -3.96 -4.57
N LEU A 449 -12.07 -3.21 -5.54
CA LEU A 449 -11.53 -3.71 -6.81
C LEU A 449 -9.99 -3.61 -6.81
N PRO A 450 -9.28 -4.51 -7.53
CA PRO A 450 -7.82 -4.55 -7.57
C PRO A 450 -7.23 -3.45 -8.46
N VAL A 451 -7.64 -2.20 -8.27
CA VAL A 451 -7.20 -1.10 -9.15
C VAL A 451 -5.72 -0.79 -9.01
N TRP A 452 -5.17 -0.83 -7.77
CA TRP A 452 -3.74 -0.66 -7.55
C TRP A 452 -2.95 -1.77 -8.25
N GLN A 453 -3.39 -3.01 -8.10
CA GLN A 453 -2.77 -4.16 -8.74
C GLN A 453 -2.89 -4.09 -10.27
N THR A 454 -4.03 -3.63 -10.79
CA THR A 454 -4.17 -3.41 -12.25
C THR A 454 -3.16 -2.38 -12.77
N VAL A 455 -2.83 -1.35 -11.97
CA VAL A 455 -1.82 -0.35 -12.36
C VAL A 455 -0.40 -0.90 -12.25
N TYR A 456 -0.04 -1.60 -11.16
CA TYR A 456 1.36 -1.89 -10.80
C TYR A 456 1.78 -3.36 -10.84
N HIS A 457 0.85 -4.31 -11.05
CA HIS A 457 1.21 -5.72 -11.21
C HIS A 457 2.12 -5.91 -12.44
N GLY A 458 3.11 -6.76 -12.34
CA GLY A 458 4.17 -6.88 -13.35
C GLY A 458 5.25 -5.79 -13.27
N THR A 459 5.19 -4.92 -12.25
CA THR A 459 6.16 -3.83 -12.01
C THR A 459 6.64 -3.82 -10.57
N ILE A 460 5.73 -3.87 -9.58
CA ILE A 460 6.02 -3.88 -8.15
C ILE A 460 5.41 -5.13 -7.53
N LEU A 461 6.21 -5.87 -6.78
CA LEU A 461 5.75 -7.05 -6.04
C LEU A 461 4.86 -6.62 -4.87
N SER A 462 3.66 -7.18 -4.73
CA SER A 462 2.72 -6.69 -3.72
C SER A 462 2.04 -7.77 -2.90
N GLN A 463 1.71 -7.40 -1.66
CA GLN A 463 0.76 -8.09 -0.80
C GLN A 463 -0.46 -7.17 -0.61
N PRO A 464 -1.68 -7.62 -0.94
CA PRO A 464 -2.79 -6.68 -1.07
C PRO A 464 -3.31 -6.11 0.25
N PHE A 465 -3.48 -6.93 1.31
CA PHE A 465 -4.20 -6.50 2.53
C PHE A 465 -3.35 -6.65 3.79
N ALA A 466 -3.56 -5.79 4.79
CA ALA A 466 -2.90 -5.87 6.10
C ALA A 466 -3.15 -7.19 6.84
N ARG A 467 -4.32 -7.79 6.61
CA ARG A 467 -4.75 -9.04 7.25
C ARG A 467 -4.31 -10.30 6.52
N THR A 468 -3.58 -10.18 5.41
CA THR A 468 -3.19 -11.33 4.58
C THR A 468 -1.84 -11.95 4.94
N ALA A 469 -1.19 -11.50 6.01
CA ALA A 469 -0.06 -12.24 6.60
C ALA A 469 -0.52 -13.55 7.23
N ASN A 470 0.39 -14.54 7.26
CA ASN A 470 0.12 -15.92 7.68
C ASN A 470 -0.94 -16.58 6.78
N PHE A 471 -0.71 -16.46 5.49
CA PHE A 471 -1.63 -16.74 4.40
C PHE A 471 -2.48 -18.01 4.59
N THR A 472 -1.87 -19.17 4.84
CA THR A 472 -2.60 -20.44 5.01
C THR A 472 -3.32 -20.61 6.36
N ASN A 473 -3.15 -19.65 7.28
CA ASN A 473 -3.89 -19.61 8.54
C ASN A 473 -5.14 -18.72 8.45
N LEU A 474 -5.34 -18.02 7.34
CA LEU A 474 -6.48 -17.16 7.08
C LEU A 474 -7.73 -17.95 6.69
N SER A 475 -8.89 -17.29 6.75
CA SER A 475 -10.12 -17.81 6.17
C SER A 475 -9.97 -18.05 4.66
N PRO A 476 -10.70 -19.01 4.08
CA PRO A 476 -10.68 -19.25 2.63
C PRO A 476 -10.90 -17.98 1.80
N ASP A 477 -11.85 -17.13 2.20
CA ASP A 477 -12.15 -15.88 1.48
C ASP A 477 -10.93 -14.94 1.39
N LEU A 478 -10.17 -14.79 2.50
CA LEU A 478 -8.97 -13.95 2.50
C LEU A 478 -7.83 -14.57 1.67
N GLN A 479 -7.71 -15.91 1.68
CA GLN A 479 -6.75 -16.60 0.81
C GLN A 479 -7.11 -16.40 -0.67
N LEU A 480 -8.38 -16.58 -1.03
CA LEU A 480 -8.88 -16.33 -2.39
C LEU A 480 -8.67 -14.89 -2.82
N LYS A 481 -8.86 -13.92 -1.90
CA LYS A 481 -8.66 -12.50 -2.19
C LYS A 481 -7.20 -12.16 -2.51
N VAL A 482 -6.22 -12.82 -1.88
CA VAL A 482 -4.81 -12.69 -2.25
C VAL A 482 -4.58 -13.15 -3.69
N ILE A 483 -5.17 -14.29 -4.08
CA ILE A 483 -5.00 -14.87 -5.42
C ILE A 483 -5.73 -14.05 -6.48
N GLU A 484 -6.99 -13.66 -6.23
CA GLU A 484 -7.78 -12.79 -7.12
C GLU A 484 -7.05 -11.49 -7.44
N PHE A 485 -6.38 -10.89 -6.45
CA PHE A 485 -5.65 -9.63 -6.61
C PHE A 485 -4.22 -9.82 -7.14
N GLY A 486 -3.82 -11.03 -7.55
CA GLY A 486 -2.46 -11.32 -8.04
C GLY A 486 -1.39 -11.12 -6.97
N GLY A 487 -1.79 -11.16 -5.69
CA GLY A 487 -0.90 -10.90 -4.57
C GLY A 487 0.03 -12.06 -4.24
N ARG A 488 1.08 -11.75 -3.48
CA ARG A 488 2.05 -12.73 -2.96
C ARG A 488 1.61 -13.21 -1.58
N PRO A 489 1.68 -14.51 -1.27
CA PRO A 489 1.57 -15.01 0.10
C PRO A 489 2.68 -14.39 0.97
N CYS A 490 2.32 -14.04 2.19
CA CYS A 490 3.26 -13.52 3.17
C CYS A 490 3.09 -14.24 4.49
N TYR A 491 4.19 -14.43 5.19
CA TYR A 491 4.21 -14.97 6.55
C TYR A 491 4.95 -14.05 7.48
N TYR A 492 4.53 -14.06 8.76
CA TYR A 492 5.10 -13.22 9.78
C TYR A 492 5.13 -13.97 11.11
N PHE A 493 6.30 -14.43 11.53
CA PHE A 493 6.48 -14.98 12.87
C PHE A 493 6.23 -13.90 13.92
N HIS A 494 5.38 -14.21 14.90
CA HIS A 494 5.00 -13.29 15.98
C HIS A 494 4.45 -11.94 15.46
N LYS A 495 3.54 -11.98 14.48
CA LYS A 495 2.87 -10.78 13.94
C LYS A 495 2.06 -10.06 15.02
N SER A 496 1.36 -10.82 15.85
CA SER A 496 0.50 -10.30 16.91
C SER A 496 1.35 -9.81 18.09
N PHE A 497 1.00 -8.64 18.63
CA PHE A 497 1.57 -8.19 19.90
C PHE A 497 1.01 -9.03 21.05
N THR A 498 1.81 -9.25 22.09
CA THR A 498 1.43 -10.09 23.25
C THR A 498 0.32 -9.50 24.11
N LYS A 499 0.00 -8.21 23.97
CA LYS A 499 -1.01 -7.52 24.76
C LYS A 499 -2.29 -7.29 23.97
N GLN A 500 -3.42 -7.79 24.49
CA GLN A 500 -4.75 -7.53 23.95
C GLN A 500 -5.10 -6.04 24.03
N GLY A 501 -5.93 -5.57 23.12
CA GLY A 501 -6.45 -4.19 23.12
C GLY A 501 -5.66 -3.20 22.25
N THR A 502 -4.69 -3.67 21.46
CA THR A 502 -4.08 -2.85 20.42
C THR A 502 -4.88 -2.96 19.13
N PRO A 503 -4.93 -1.90 18.27
CA PRO A 503 -5.50 -2.02 16.93
C PRO A 503 -4.78 -3.05 16.05
N PHE A 504 -3.66 -3.59 16.52
CA PHE A 504 -2.83 -4.62 15.89
C PHE A 504 -2.84 -5.97 16.61
N ALA A 505 -3.61 -6.12 17.69
CA ALA A 505 -3.95 -7.42 18.24
C ALA A 505 -4.91 -8.10 17.25
N PHE A 506 -4.34 -8.47 16.10
CA PHE A 506 -5.08 -9.19 15.09
C PHE A 506 -5.61 -10.49 15.69
N GLU A 507 -6.85 -10.74 15.39
CA GLU A 507 -7.62 -11.93 15.63
C GLU A 507 -6.77 -13.12 16.05
N ALA A 508 -6.89 -13.41 17.31
CA ALA A 508 -6.47 -14.63 17.95
C ALA A 508 -5.03 -15.09 17.65
N ALA A 509 -4.27 -15.20 18.69
CA ALA A 509 -2.97 -15.90 18.74
C ALA A 509 -2.92 -17.23 17.95
N LYS A 510 -4.07 -17.85 17.68
CA LYS A 510 -4.21 -19.07 16.88
C LYS A 510 -3.90 -18.90 15.38
N LEU A 511 -3.95 -17.67 14.84
CA LEU A 511 -3.61 -17.38 13.44
C LEU A 511 -2.15 -16.98 13.27
N ASP A 512 -1.42 -16.76 14.37
CA ASP A 512 -0.04 -16.30 14.34
C ASP A 512 0.93 -17.47 14.06
N CYS A 513 1.96 -17.23 13.26
CA CYS A 513 3.08 -18.14 13.15
C CYS A 513 3.99 -17.95 14.37
N ARG A 514 4.26 -19.02 15.11
CA ARG A 514 5.09 -19.03 16.31
C ARG A 514 6.29 -19.96 16.14
N CYS A 515 7.31 -19.75 16.95
CA CYS A 515 8.52 -20.55 16.94
C CYS A 515 9.22 -20.58 18.30
N GLY A 516 8.48 -20.38 19.39
CA GLY A 516 9.01 -20.41 20.75
C GLY A 516 9.46 -21.82 21.16
N THR A 517 8.70 -22.85 20.73
CA THR A 517 9.08 -24.27 20.87
C THR A 517 9.33 -24.90 19.50
N ASP A 518 9.90 -26.11 19.47
CA ASP A 518 10.13 -26.83 18.23
C ASP A 518 8.82 -27.31 17.59
N GLU A 519 7.81 -27.63 18.38
CA GLU A 519 6.47 -27.98 17.92
C GLU A 519 5.78 -26.77 17.24
N GLU A 520 5.87 -25.58 17.85
CA GLU A 520 5.36 -24.33 17.26
C GLU A 520 6.07 -24.03 15.95
N LEU A 521 7.41 -24.20 15.91
CA LEU A 521 8.20 -23.99 14.69
C LEU A 521 7.77 -24.97 13.60
N ALA A 522 7.65 -26.25 13.92
CA ALA A 522 7.23 -27.27 12.96
C ALA A 522 5.83 -26.99 12.38
N ALA A 523 4.87 -26.60 13.22
CA ALA A 523 3.52 -26.23 12.80
C ALA A 523 3.51 -24.99 11.88
N SER A 524 4.29 -23.96 12.23
CA SER A 524 4.43 -22.76 11.43
C SER A 524 5.09 -23.05 10.08
N VAL A 525 6.16 -23.85 10.06
CA VAL A 525 6.86 -24.23 8.83
C VAL A 525 5.99 -25.09 7.92
N ALA A 526 5.17 -26.00 8.47
CA ALA A 526 4.19 -26.75 7.69
C ALA A 526 3.15 -25.83 7.03
N SER A 527 2.68 -24.81 7.75
CA SER A 527 1.79 -23.79 7.19
C SER A 527 2.45 -22.99 6.07
N ILE A 528 3.69 -22.54 6.29
CA ILE A 528 4.52 -21.82 5.31
C ILE A 528 4.74 -22.68 4.06
N ARG A 529 5.03 -23.96 4.23
CA ARG A 529 5.25 -24.88 3.11
C ARG A 529 4.01 -25.00 2.20
N ARG A 530 2.81 -25.12 2.78
CA ARG A 530 1.57 -25.13 1.98
C ARG A 530 1.39 -23.86 1.15
N GLY A 531 1.67 -22.69 1.74
CA GLY A 531 1.61 -21.44 1.00
C GLY A 531 2.71 -21.30 -0.05
N TYR A 532 3.90 -21.87 0.23
CA TYR A 532 4.99 -21.92 -0.74
C TYR A 532 4.61 -22.74 -1.97
N ASP A 533 3.94 -23.89 -1.78
CA ASP A 533 3.47 -24.73 -2.90
C ASP A 533 2.45 -24.01 -3.78
N ILE A 534 1.52 -23.25 -3.16
CA ILE A 534 0.57 -22.41 -3.89
C ILE A 534 1.34 -21.35 -4.68
N TYR A 535 2.28 -20.65 -4.06
CA TYR A 535 3.05 -19.59 -4.70
C TYR A 535 3.91 -20.10 -5.85
N GLU A 536 4.56 -21.26 -5.71
CA GLU A 536 5.33 -21.90 -6.79
C GLU A 536 4.50 -22.10 -8.07
N SER A 537 3.18 -22.28 -7.94
CA SER A 537 2.29 -22.40 -9.09
C SER A 537 1.91 -21.05 -9.72
N LEU A 538 2.02 -19.94 -8.99
CA LEU A 538 1.54 -18.62 -9.38
C LEU A 538 2.64 -17.58 -9.57
N LYS A 539 3.87 -17.84 -9.07
CA LYS A 539 4.93 -16.81 -9.00
C LYS A 539 5.34 -16.21 -10.34
N TYR A 540 5.21 -16.96 -11.44
CA TYR A 540 5.50 -16.44 -12.78
C TYR A 540 4.55 -15.31 -13.20
N LEU A 541 3.33 -15.31 -12.67
CA LEU A 541 2.35 -14.24 -12.91
C LEU A 541 2.82 -12.89 -12.36
N GLN A 542 3.76 -12.87 -11.40
CA GLN A 542 4.31 -11.62 -10.87
C GLN A 542 5.02 -10.77 -11.95
N PHE A 543 5.37 -11.37 -13.08
CA PHE A 543 5.96 -10.68 -14.24
C PHE A 543 4.92 -10.18 -15.25
N GLU A 544 3.65 -10.53 -15.08
CA GLU A 544 2.56 -10.19 -15.99
C GLU A 544 1.75 -9.00 -15.48
N THR A 545 1.19 -8.22 -16.38
CA THR A 545 0.22 -7.20 -16.01
C THR A 545 -1.18 -7.79 -15.92
N ILE A 546 -2.02 -7.24 -15.04
CA ILE A 546 -3.46 -7.57 -15.00
C ILE A 546 -4.15 -6.83 -16.14
N GLU A 547 -4.80 -7.58 -17.03
CA GLU A 547 -5.50 -7.08 -18.21
C GLU A 547 -7.01 -7.26 -18.16
N ARG A 548 -7.48 -8.17 -17.30
CA ARG A 548 -8.91 -8.44 -17.06
C ARG A 548 -9.17 -8.68 -15.58
N HIS A 549 -10.28 -8.18 -15.09
CA HIS A 549 -10.85 -8.54 -13.79
C HIS A 549 -12.36 -8.38 -13.89
N GLU A 550 -13.09 -9.49 -13.75
CA GLU A 550 -14.54 -9.51 -13.97
C GLU A 550 -15.24 -10.58 -13.15
N ALA A 551 -16.48 -10.31 -12.78
CA ALA A 551 -17.35 -11.29 -12.16
C ALA A 551 -17.93 -12.21 -13.25
N LEU A 552 -17.56 -13.49 -13.22
CA LEU A 552 -18.16 -14.51 -14.10
C LEU A 552 -19.57 -14.92 -13.63
N ALA A 553 -19.80 -14.85 -12.33
CA ALA A 553 -21.07 -15.05 -11.67
C ALA A 553 -21.05 -14.36 -10.29
N LYS A 554 -22.17 -14.31 -9.58
CA LYS A 554 -22.20 -13.81 -8.20
C LYS A 554 -21.26 -14.64 -7.33
N GLY A 555 -20.22 -13.99 -6.78
CA GLY A 555 -19.20 -14.64 -5.95
C GLY A 555 -18.18 -15.48 -6.73
N VAL A 556 -18.06 -15.32 -8.05
CA VAL A 556 -17.00 -15.94 -8.86
C VAL A 556 -16.30 -14.87 -9.66
N TRP A 557 -14.99 -14.73 -9.44
CA TRP A 557 -14.18 -13.70 -10.06
C TRP A 557 -13.06 -14.27 -10.91
N LEU A 558 -12.81 -13.65 -12.05
CA LEU A 558 -11.70 -13.96 -12.95
C LEU A 558 -10.71 -12.80 -12.93
N THR A 559 -9.42 -13.13 -12.82
CA THR A 559 -8.31 -12.21 -13.08
C THR A 559 -7.50 -12.76 -14.24
N GLY A 560 -7.39 -11.99 -15.32
CA GLY A 560 -6.65 -12.35 -16.53
C GLY A 560 -5.37 -11.53 -16.68
N TYR A 561 -4.32 -12.18 -17.15
CA TYR A 561 -2.97 -11.64 -17.24
C TYR A 561 -2.51 -11.46 -18.70
N SER A 562 -1.45 -10.66 -18.88
CA SER A 562 -0.92 -10.29 -20.19
C SER A 562 -0.40 -11.45 -21.03
N ASP A 563 -0.03 -12.58 -20.41
CA ASP A 563 0.39 -13.83 -21.08
C ASP A 563 -0.79 -14.73 -21.49
N GLY A 564 -2.02 -14.32 -21.19
CA GLY A 564 -3.24 -15.10 -21.41
C GLY A 564 -3.61 -16.07 -20.29
N SER A 565 -2.82 -16.14 -19.22
CA SER A 565 -3.19 -16.88 -18.01
C SER A 565 -4.38 -16.24 -17.31
N GLU A 566 -5.21 -17.06 -16.65
CA GLU A 566 -6.35 -16.62 -15.85
C GLU A 566 -6.40 -17.34 -14.51
N THR A 567 -6.64 -16.62 -13.43
CA THR A 567 -7.05 -17.21 -12.15
C THR A 567 -8.55 -17.02 -11.98
N VAL A 568 -9.28 -18.08 -11.64
CA VAL A 568 -10.70 -18.01 -11.30
C VAL A 568 -10.87 -18.36 -9.84
N CYS A 569 -11.40 -17.44 -9.06
CA CYS A 569 -11.68 -17.56 -7.63
C CYS A 569 -13.19 -17.73 -7.40
N ASN A 570 -13.58 -18.83 -6.76
CA ASN A 570 -14.97 -19.18 -6.45
C ASN A 570 -15.21 -19.06 -4.94
N TYR A 571 -15.89 -18.00 -4.52
CA TYR A 571 -16.27 -17.72 -3.13
C TYR A 571 -17.60 -18.41 -2.72
N THR A 572 -18.22 -19.16 -3.63
CA THR A 572 -19.50 -19.82 -3.36
C THR A 572 -19.32 -21.19 -2.75
N SER A 573 -20.38 -21.72 -2.16
CA SER A 573 -20.44 -23.08 -1.61
C SER A 573 -20.72 -24.16 -2.67
N ALA A 574 -20.89 -23.79 -3.95
CA ALA A 574 -21.11 -24.71 -5.06
C ALA A 574 -19.94 -24.67 -6.05
N PRO A 575 -19.62 -25.78 -6.75
CA PRO A 575 -18.61 -25.77 -7.79
C PRO A 575 -19.07 -24.87 -8.97
N TYR A 576 -18.11 -24.20 -9.59
CA TYR A 576 -18.31 -23.41 -10.80
C TYR A 576 -17.55 -24.01 -11.97
N VAL A 577 -18.16 -24.05 -13.15
CA VAL A 577 -17.49 -24.58 -14.35
C VAL A 577 -17.02 -23.42 -15.24
N HIS A 578 -15.72 -23.35 -15.51
CA HIS A 578 -15.12 -22.41 -16.44
C HIS A 578 -14.33 -23.18 -17.51
N ARG A 579 -14.58 -22.89 -18.79
CA ARG A 579 -13.92 -23.58 -19.91
C ARG A 579 -13.96 -25.10 -19.83
N GLY A 580 -15.07 -25.68 -19.32
CA GLY A 580 -15.25 -27.11 -19.17
C GLY A 580 -14.56 -27.75 -17.95
N GLU A 581 -13.88 -26.96 -17.15
CA GLU A 581 -13.18 -27.42 -15.94
C GLU A 581 -13.83 -26.86 -14.67
N SER A 582 -13.91 -27.73 -13.63
CA SER A 582 -14.54 -27.35 -12.36
C SER A 582 -13.59 -26.53 -11.47
N VAL A 583 -14.07 -25.42 -10.92
CA VAL A 583 -13.47 -24.64 -9.85
C VAL A 583 -14.20 -24.99 -8.56
N ALA A 584 -13.49 -25.55 -7.59
CA ALA A 584 -14.06 -26.03 -6.34
C ALA A 584 -14.77 -24.92 -5.53
N PRO A 585 -15.75 -25.25 -4.69
CA PRO A 585 -16.32 -24.32 -3.72
C PRO A 585 -15.22 -23.75 -2.80
N ASN A 586 -15.30 -22.46 -2.50
CA ASN A 586 -14.30 -21.74 -1.69
C ASN A 586 -12.86 -22.02 -2.17
N GLY A 587 -12.68 -22.11 -3.48
CA GLY A 587 -11.43 -22.51 -4.11
C GLY A 587 -11.08 -21.66 -5.32
N TRP A 588 -9.97 -21.98 -5.93
CA TRP A 588 -9.48 -21.30 -7.12
C TRP A 588 -8.87 -22.26 -8.12
N ARG A 589 -8.72 -21.80 -9.35
CA ARG A 589 -8.05 -22.55 -10.42
C ARG A 589 -7.32 -21.61 -11.35
N LEU A 590 -6.15 -22.07 -11.81
CA LEU A 590 -5.33 -21.42 -12.83
C LEU A 590 -5.65 -22.03 -14.20
N PHE A 591 -5.93 -21.18 -15.19
CA PHE A 591 -6.14 -21.52 -16.59
C PHE A 591 -5.09 -20.85 -17.46
N GLY A 592 -4.73 -21.49 -18.59
CA GLY A 592 -3.77 -20.95 -19.54
C GLY A 592 -2.44 -21.72 -19.56
N SER A 593 -1.58 -21.37 -20.51
CA SER A 593 -0.33 -22.09 -20.74
C SER A 593 0.73 -21.74 -19.70
N ARG A 594 1.01 -22.65 -18.79
CA ARG A 594 2.31 -22.67 -18.09
C ARG A 594 3.45 -22.72 -19.12
N PRO A 595 4.57 -22.03 -18.91
CA PRO A 595 5.84 -22.48 -19.46
C PRO A 595 6.05 -23.91 -18.97
N ALA A 596 6.38 -24.81 -19.88
CA ALA A 596 6.44 -26.24 -19.64
C ALA A 596 7.51 -26.61 -18.59
N ASN A 597 7.16 -26.59 -17.32
CA ASN A 597 7.85 -27.27 -16.23
C ASN A 597 6.92 -27.35 -14.99
N GLY A 598 6.30 -28.49 -14.83
CA GLY A 598 5.65 -28.95 -13.60
C GLY A 598 4.14 -28.91 -13.56
N SER A 599 3.53 -30.10 -13.62
CA SER A 599 2.11 -30.34 -13.32
C SER A 599 1.86 -30.31 -11.81
N CYS A 600 0.91 -29.48 -11.36
CA CYS A 600 0.27 -29.66 -10.06
C CYS A 600 -1.22 -29.34 -10.20
N THR A 601 -2.04 -30.37 -10.13
CA THR A 601 -3.46 -30.28 -9.83
C THR A 601 -3.59 -30.21 -8.31
N ASN A 602 -4.01 -29.09 -7.75
CA ASN A 602 -4.36 -29.00 -6.34
C ASN A 602 -5.86 -29.13 -6.17
N THR A 603 -6.30 -30.32 -5.78
CA THR A 603 -7.56 -30.53 -5.07
C THR A 603 -7.26 -30.35 -3.58
N PRO A 604 -8.02 -29.56 -2.81
CA PRO A 604 -7.84 -29.49 -1.36
C PRO A 604 -8.16 -30.86 -0.75
N ARG A 605 -7.25 -31.40 0.06
CA ARG A 605 -7.55 -32.45 1.04
C ARG A 605 -7.82 -31.83 2.39
#